data_6acc02fa49ca173ff65c03f55b5159ac
#
_entry.id   6acc02fa49ca173ff65c03f55b5159ac
#
_cell.length_a   1.000
_cell.length_b   1.000
_cell.length_c   1.000
_cell.angle_alpha   90.00
_cell.angle_beta   90.00
_cell.angle_gamma   90.00
#
_symmetry.space_group_name_H-M   'P 1'
#
loop_
_entity.id
_entity.type
_entity.pdbx_description
1 polymer ?
#
loop_
_entity_poly.entity_id
_entity_poly.type
_entity_poly.pdbx_seq_one_letter_code
_entity_poly.pdbx_strand_id
1 'polypeptide(L)'
;MLLPLLAAALMTTAPAAAGAQEGGLDPASLTAPLEDSWPTYSGDYTGRRYSKLTQVNTETVKHLTLAWTVELNTGMPPLSGNGAPDFIGGVGSGFTIGSQRIKGSILQVGDLLYVTAPDHVWALDARDGTKRWHYFWKTRGGPHIGNRGAAIWRDSLFFETVDNYLVSLDLRTGEERWHTEIASFEEQYFSTMAPIVVGDHLLVGTGNDLDAPGFLQAFDPATGERRWIFYTVPMKPGDPGLETWPNLDAASHGGGQVWVPGVYDPETNYYIFGTGNPTPGYTGVARPGDNLFTCTLIAVDVATGEMAWYFQTSPHDTHDWDSAQTPILIDGRIDGKPRKLVSTAARNGYFFTVDRVTGEHIATSRYGATANWASHVRESGSPNPNPRKEAIIPGSLVSPVEGGVTNWQPPAFNPDTGLFYTQENNGFNLLYLTDPDPRGSMGLGGKDRVVVGSGGNAFSAIDYRTGDIVWRPAWPPGGGGGAGVLTTA
;
A
#
# COMPACT_ATOMS: atom_id res chain seq x y z
N MET A 1 40.87 67.09 16.79
CA MET A 1 40.59 66.35 15.56
C MET A 1 40.02 64.99 15.95
N LEU A 2 38.68 64.90 16.08
CA LEU A 2 37.96 63.69 16.47
C LEU A 2 37.34 63.08 15.21
N LEU A 3 37.72 61.84 14.89
CA LEU A 3 37.05 61.03 13.87
C LEU A 3 35.84 60.32 14.50
N PRO A 4 34.67 60.23 13.84
CA PRO A 4 33.59 59.41 14.31
C PRO A 4 33.73 57.96 13.77
N LEU A 5 33.61 56.98 14.66
CA LEU A 5 33.41 55.56 14.31
C LEU A 5 32.00 55.38 13.75
N LEU A 6 31.93 54.92 12.49
CA LEU A 6 30.72 54.40 11.92
C LEU A 6 30.55 52.92 12.37
N ALA A 7 29.55 52.67 13.19
CA ALA A 7 29.11 51.30 13.47
C ALA A 7 28.17 50.82 12.36
N ALA A 8 28.61 49.86 11.57
CA ALA A 8 27.79 49.17 10.59
C ALA A 8 26.96 48.11 11.33
N ALA A 9 25.64 48.31 11.43
CA ALA A 9 24.69 47.30 11.91
C ALA A 9 24.49 46.27 10.80
N LEU A 10 24.99 45.05 11.00
CA LEU A 10 24.58 43.89 10.22
C LEU A 10 23.16 43.54 10.59
N MET A 11 22.20 43.86 9.75
CA MET A 11 20.86 43.27 9.79
C MET A 11 20.96 41.83 9.29
N THR A 12 20.95 40.87 10.18
CA THR A 12 20.68 39.48 9.87
C THR A 12 19.18 39.36 9.55
N THR A 13 18.85 39.24 8.27
CA THR A 13 17.52 38.85 7.85
C THR A 13 17.33 37.41 8.27
N ALA A 14 16.53 37.17 9.31
CA ALA A 14 16.01 35.85 9.60
C ALA A 14 15.18 35.37 8.35
N PRO A 15 15.31 34.10 7.94
CA PRO A 15 14.43 33.59 6.91
C PRO A 15 13.00 33.74 7.41
N ALA A 16 12.13 34.34 6.58
CA ALA A 16 10.71 34.41 6.83
C ALA A 16 10.21 32.97 6.99
N ALA A 17 9.63 32.66 8.13
CA ALA A 17 8.86 31.44 8.34
C ALA A 17 7.85 31.37 7.19
N ALA A 18 7.89 30.30 6.40
CA ALA A 18 6.90 30.03 5.38
C ALA A 18 5.54 30.06 6.07
N GLY A 19 4.76 31.09 5.77
CA GLY A 19 3.41 31.25 6.33
C GLY A 19 2.60 30.00 6.00
N ALA A 20 1.86 29.50 6.98
CA ALA A 20 0.86 28.46 6.77
C ALA A 20 0.03 28.84 5.55
N GLN A 21 0.08 27.99 4.51
CA GLN A 21 -0.70 28.20 3.31
C GLN A 21 -2.19 28.16 3.68
N GLU A 22 -2.90 29.26 3.55
CA GLU A 22 -4.35 29.36 3.80
C GLU A 22 -5.22 28.51 2.85
N GLY A 23 -4.61 27.59 2.05
CA GLY A 23 -5.24 26.98 0.89
C GLY A 23 -5.02 25.49 0.68
N GLY A 24 -4.90 24.65 1.72
CA GLY A 24 -4.81 23.20 1.50
C GLY A 24 -3.56 22.75 0.71
N LEU A 25 -3.59 21.54 0.13
CA LEU A 25 -2.49 20.94 -0.62
C LEU A 25 -2.68 21.17 -2.13
N ASP A 26 -1.71 21.82 -2.79
CA ASP A 26 -1.65 21.85 -4.24
C ASP A 26 -1.26 20.45 -4.77
N PRO A 27 -2.12 19.78 -5.57
CA PRO A 27 -1.80 18.46 -6.12
C PRO A 27 -0.53 18.44 -6.97
N ALA A 28 -0.13 19.55 -7.59
CA ALA A 28 1.11 19.65 -8.35
C ALA A 28 2.35 19.51 -7.46
N SER A 29 2.26 19.87 -6.18
CA SER A 29 3.36 19.71 -5.22
C SER A 29 3.72 18.25 -4.95
N LEU A 30 2.81 17.30 -5.17
CA LEU A 30 3.03 15.87 -4.97
C LEU A 30 4.05 15.26 -5.96
N THR A 31 4.37 15.96 -7.05
CA THR A 31 5.45 15.58 -7.97
C THR A 31 6.82 16.10 -7.55
N ALA A 32 6.87 17.03 -6.59
CA ALA A 32 8.11 17.57 -6.06
C ALA A 32 8.76 16.58 -5.05
N PRO A 33 10.09 16.65 -4.87
CA PRO A 33 10.76 15.92 -3.81
C PRO A 33 10.23 16.32 -2.44
N LEU A 34 10.13 15.33 -1.53
CA LEU A 34 9.76 15.57 -0.13
C LEU A 34 10.72 16.54 0.56
N GLU A 35 10.16 17.49 1.29
CA GLU A 35 10.89 18.42 2.15
C GLU A 35 10.44 18.21 3.61
N ASP A 36 9.53 19.05 4.12
CA ASP A 36 9.08 19.11 5.51
C ASP A 36 7.63 18.63 5.71
N SER A 37 7.08 17.89 4.75
CA SER A 37 5.71 17.39 4.78
C SER A 37 5.64 15.91 4.37
N TRP A 38 4.51 15.26 4.66
CA TRP A 38 4.19 13.88 4.26
C TRP A 38 2.77 13.83 3.69
N PRO A 39 2.56 14.42 2.48
CA PRO A 39 1.22 14.76 1.99
C PRO A 39 0.46 13.60 1.33
N THR A 40 1.10 12.47 1.05
CA THR A 40 0.46 11.27 0.48
C THR A 40 0.97 9.99 1.13
N TYR A 41 0.40 8.85 0.80
CA TYR A 41 0.64 7.55 1.45
C TYR A 41 2.11 7.20 1.65
N SER A 42 2.96 7.40 0.67
CA SER A 42 4.41 7.14 0.75
C SER A 42 5.26 8.41 0.89
N GLY A 43 4.63 9.54 1.18
CA GLY A 43 5.24 10.86 1.24
C GLY A 43 5.19 11.56 -0.12
N ASP A 44 5.72 10.93 -1.16
CA ASP A 44 5.63 11.35 -2.55
C ASP A 44 5.10 10.21 -3.45
N TYR A 45 5.02 10.44 -4.75
CA TYR A 45 4.53 9.48 -5.72
C TYR A 45 5.48 8.32 -6.02
N THR A 46 6.74 8.38 -5.58
CA THR A 46 7.76 7.39 -5.96
C THR A 46 7.73 6.10 -5.15
N GLY A 47 7.05 6.09 -4.01
CA GLY A 47 7.06 4.95 -3.09
C GLY A 47 8.35 4.80 -2.27
N ARG A 48 9.35 5.66 -2.48
CA ARG A 48 10.69 5.52 -1.88
C ARG A 48 10.70 5.64 -0.37
N ARG A 49 9.78 6.39 0.21
CA ARG A 49 9.76 6.70 1.65
C ARG A 49 11.12 7.20 2.13
N TYR A 50 11.70 8.10 1.34
CA TYR A 50 12.96 8.75 1.59
C TYR A 50 12.75 10.22 1.95
N SER A 51 13.25 10.63 3.10
CA SER A 51 13.23 12.02 3.55
C SER A 51 14.61 12.64 3.41
N LYS A 52 14.68 13.87 2.91
CA LYS A 52 15.92 14.66 2.85
C LYS A 52 16.33 15.26 4.21
N LEU A 53 15.57 14.99 5.27
CA LEU A 53 15.89 15.46 6.62
C LEU A 53 17.22 14.87 7.09
N THR A 54 18.13 15.72 7.55
CA THR A 54 19.44 15.33 8.08
C THR A 54 19.51 15.33 9.60
N GLN A 55 18.45 15.80 10.28
CA GLN A 55 18.41 15.86 11.76
C GLN A 55 18.36 14.47 12.40
N VAL A 56 17.80 13.47 11.70
CA VAL A 56 17.79 12.06 12.11
C VAL A 56 18.82 11.32 11.27
N ASN A 57 19.94 10.96 11.88
CA ASN A 57 21.07 10.28 11.25
C ASN A 57 21.70 9.28 12.23
N THR A 58 22.76 8.57 11.82
CA THR A 58 23.41 7.53 12.63
C THR A 58 23.94 8.05 13.98
N GLU A 59 24.27 9.33 14.10
CA GLU A 59 24.78 9.93 15.34
C GLU A 59 23.64 10.42 16.25
N THR A 60 22.55 10.93 15.66
CA THR A 60 21.48 11.60 16.41
C THR A 60 20.30 10.71 16.74
N VAL A 61 20.07 9.62 15.99
CA VAL A 61 18.92 8.71 16.19
C VAL A 61 18.82 8.14 17.60
N LYS A 62 19.95 7.92 18.26
CA LYS A 62 20.04 7.46 19.66
C LYS A 62 19.54 8.49 20.68
N HIS A 63 19.34 9.74 20.29
CA HIS A 63 18.85 10.83 21.12
C HIS A 63 17.37 11.15 20.91
N LEU A 64 16.68 10.40 20.03
CA LEU A 64 15.23 10.56 19.88
C LEU A 64 14.53 10.24 21.20
N THR A 65 13.62 11.13 21.60
CA THR A 65 12.80 10.98 22.80
C THR A 65 11.33 11.16 22.45
N LEU A 66 10.45 10.61 23.29
CA LEU A 66 9.01 10.79 23.15
C LEU A 66 8.67 12.27 23.43
N ALA A 67 8.05 12.94 22.45
CA ALA A 67 7.60 14.33 22.57
C ALA A 67 6.22 14.41 23.23
N TRP A 68 5.27 13.61 22.76
CA TRP A 68 3.90 13.56 23.27
C TRP A 68 3.22 12.23 22.89
N THR A 69 2.10 11.95 23.54
CA THR A 69 1.19 10.84 23.21
C THR A 69 -0.24 11.35 23.20
N VAL A 70 -1.07 10.76 22.36
CA VAL A 70 -2.51 11.03 22.32
C VAL A 70 -3.28 9.72 22.25
N GLU A 71 -4.37 9.64 23.01
CA GLU A 71 -5.32 8.54 22.91
C GLU A 71 -6.36 8.87 21.84
N LEU A 72 -6.49 8.00 20.85
CA LEU A 72 -7.50 8.07 19.81
C LEU A 72 -8.65 7.14 20.20
N ASN A 73 -9.77 7.73 20.59
CA ASN A 73 -10.94 6.96 20.97
C ASN A 73 -11.70 6.47 19.74
N THR A 74 -11.91 5.17 19.67
CA THR A 74 -12.69 4.49 18.64
C THR A 74 -14.10 4.12 19.13
N GLY A 75 -14.66 4.93 20.01
CA GLY A 75 -16.00 4.74 20.55
C GLY A 75 -17.00 5.76 20.00
N MET A 76 -18.22 5.72 20.53
CA MET A 76 -19.27 6.65 20.14
C MET A 76 -18.91 8.10 20.48
N PRO A 77 -19.14 9.06 19.58
CA PRO A 77 -19.11 10.49 19.93
C PRO A 77 -20.18 10.84 20.96
N PRO A 78 -19.96 11.84 21.82
CA PRO A 78 -18.84 12.78 21.86
C PRO A 78 -17.76 12.29 22.82
N LEU A 79 -16.65 11.77 22.31
CA LEU A 79 -15.57 11.21 23.12
C LEU A 79 -14.23 11.92 22.89
N SER A 80 -14.21 12.96 22.10
CA SER A 80 -13.01 13.75 21.85
C SER A 80 -12.50 14.52 23.07
N GLY A 81 -13.27 14.63 24.13
CA GLY A 81 -12.86 15.04 25.50
C GLY A 81 -12.09 16.37 25.67
N ASN A 82 -11.63 16.98 24.59
CA ASN A 82 -10.82 18.19 24.58
C ASN A 82 -11.48 19.39 23.87
N GLY A 83 -12.82 19.30 23.65
CA GLY A 83 -13.58 20.39 23.04
C GLY A 83 -13.47 20.50 21.51
N ALA A 84 -12.76 19.60 20.83
CA ALA A 84 -12.74 19.56 19.38
C ALA A 84 -14.10 19.07 18.85
N PRO A 85 -14.57 19.57 17.69
CA PRO A 85 -15.82 19.13 17.10
C PRO A 85 -15.74 17.67 16.64
N ASP A 86 -16.82 16.92 16.90
CA ASP A 86 -17.04 15.59 16.37
C ASP A 86 -18.13 15.64 15.30
N PHE A 87 -17.89 15.00 14.17
CA PHE A 87 -18.84 14.89 13.06
C PHE A 87 -19.22 13.41 12.86
N ILE A 88 -20.48 13.18 12.58
CA ILE A 88 -21.01 11.83 12.36
C ILE A 88 -21.67 11.81 10.99
N GLY A 89 -21.13 10.98 10.09
CA GLY A 89 -21.73 10.66 8.81
C GLY A 89 -22.14 9.21 8.72
N GLY A 90 -22.39 8.74 7.51
CA GLY A 90 -22.64 7.34 7.20
C GLY A 90 -24.09 6.96 6.99
N VAL A 91 -24.26 5.85 6.27
CA VAL A 91 -25.56 5.32 5.82
C VAL A 91 -26.08 4.17 6.65
N GLY A 92 -25.27 3.62 7.54
CA GLY A 92 -25.57 2.50 8.42
C GLY A 92 -26.00 2.93 9.82
N SER A 93 -26.07 1.95 10.70
CA SER A 93 -26.33 2.14 12.13
C SER A 93 -25.22 1.57 13.01
N GLY A 94 -24.19 0.97 12.38
CA GLY A 94 -23.11 0.31 13.07
C GLY A 94 -22.12 1.30 13.68
N PHE A 95 -21.55 0.89 14.81
CA PHE A 95 -20.45 1.59 15.48
C PHE A 95 -19.31 0.61 15.66
N THR A 96 -18.11 0.99 15.27
CA THR A 96 -16.92 0.22 15.60
C THR A 96 -16.58 0.44 17.06
N ILE A 97 -16.70 -0.61 17.86
CA ILE A 97 -16.37 -0.57 19.29
C ILE A 97 -15.12 -1.41 19.53
N GLY A 98 -14.15 -0.86 20.23
CA GLY A 98 -12.92 -1.56 20.65
C GLY A 98 -11.63 -0.88 20.21
N SER A 99 -10.49 -1.47 20.59
CA SER A 99 -9.19 -0.94 20.19
C SER A 99 -8.93 -1.26 18.72
N GLN A 100 -8.84 -0.25 17.90
CA GLN A 100 -8.43 -0.36 16.50
C GLN A 100 -6.90 -0.25 16.41
N ARG A 101 -6.31 -1.08 15.56
CA ARG A 101 -4.90 -0.89 15.20
C ARG A 101 -4.81 0.12 14.08
N ILE A 102 -4.03 1.18 14.27
CA ILE A 102 -3.70 2.12 13.21
C ILE A 102 -2.79 1.39 12.21
N LYS A 103 -3.27 1.20 10.99
CA LYS A 103 -2.54 0.60 9.87
C LYS A 103 -2.28 1.61 8.76
N GLY A 104 -2.88 2.81 8.89
CA GLY A 104 -2.77 3.88 7.93
C GLY A 104 -1.42 4.58 7.95
N SER A 105 -1.03 5.10 6.79
CA SER A 105 0.01 6.11 6.73
C SER A 105 -0.57 7.40 7.30
N ILE A 106 0.14 7.99 8.26
CA ILE A 106 -0.22 9.30 8.82
C ILE A 106 0.23 10.36 7.83
N LEU A 107 -0.71 11.18 7.35
CA LEU A 107 -0.38 12.31 6.49
C LEU A 107 -0.04 13.53 7.33
N GLN A 108 0.93 14.33 6.86
CA GLN A 108 1.29 15.58 7.50
C GLN A 108 1.31 16.70 6.44
N VAL A 109 0.47 17.70 6.67
CA VAL A 109 0.39 18.93 5.83
C VAL A 109 0.34 20.14 6.76
N GLY A 110 1.31 21.03 6.63
CA GLY A 110 1.49 22.13 7.57
C GLY A 110 1.65 21.64 9.00
N ASP A 111 0.92 22.20 9.91
CA ASP A 111 0.95 21.87 11.35
C ASP A 111 -0.01 20.71 11.74
N LEU A 112 -0.65 20.03 10.77
CA LEU A 112 -1.65 18.99 11.05
C LEU A 112 -1.18 17.61 10.64
N LEU A 113 -1.53 16.64 11.50
CA LEU A 113 -1.45 15.22 11.21
C LEU A 113 -2.86 14.68 10.99
N TYR A 114 -3.04 13.90 9.91
CA TYR A 114 -4.29 13.19 9.62
C TYR A 114 -4.10 11.71 9.84
N VAL A 115 -4.86 11.17 10.78
CA VAL A 115 -4.78 9.77 11.21
C VAL A 115 -6.09 9.07 10.91
N THR A 116 -6.02 7.86 10.36
CA THR A 116 -7.20 7.06 10.06
C THR A 116 -7.20 5.73 10.79
N ALA A 117 -8.38 5.26 11.10
CA ALA A 117 -8.67 3.88 11.49
C ALA A 117 -9.99 3.47 10.77
N PRO A 118 -10.37 2.19 10.75
CA PRO A 118 -11.66 1.82 10.19
C PRO A 118 -12.78 2.70 10.73
N ASP A 119 -13.51 3.37 9.82
CA ASP A 119 -14.62 4.29 10.08
C ASP A 119 -14.26 5.60 10.82
N HIS A 120 -12.98 5.90 11.05
CA HIS A 120 -12.56 7.08 11.79
C HIS A 120 -11.48 7.87 11.08
N VAL A 121 -11.57 9.20 11.15
CA VAL A 121 -10.52 10.15 10.75
C VAL A 121 -10.34 11.21 11.84
N TRP A 122 -9.09 11.49 12.21
CA TRP A 122 -8.73 12.56 13.14
C TRP A 122 -7.76 13.53 12.49
N ALA A 123 -7.94 14.82 12.77
CA ALA A 123 -6.89 15.82 12.58
C ALA A 123 -6.29 16.20 13.94
N LEU A 124 -4.97 16.15 14.02
CA LEU A 124 -4.20 16.44 15.22
C LEU A 124 -3.22 17.57 14.97
N ASP A 125 -2.96 18.41 15.95
CA ASP A 125 -1.83 19.32 15.92
C ASP A 125 -0.52 18.51 16.01
N ALA A 126 0.38 18.70 15.05
CA ALA A 126 1.63 17.93 14.99
C ALA A 126 2.60 18.25 16.15
N ARG A 127 2.45 19.39 16.81
CA ARG A 127 3.35 19.85 17.86
C ARG A 127 3.08 19.22 19.21
N ASP A 128 1.80 18.90 19.52
CA ASP A 128 1.39 18.47 20.86
C ASP A 128 0.31 17.38 20.87
N GLY A 129 -0.17 16.93 19.70
CA GLY A 129 -1.21 15.92 19.57
C GLY A 129 -2.63 16.41 19.90
N THR A 130 -2.85 17.72 20.08
CA THR A 130 -4.20 18.27 20.32
C THR A 130 -5.14 17.91 19.18
N LYS A 131 -6.27 17.25 19.48
CA LYS A 131 -7.30 16.94 18.49
C LYS A 131 -7.96 18.22 18.00
N ARG A 132 -7.95 18.42 16.67
CA ARG A 132 -8.60 19.55 16.00
C ARG A 132 -10.02 19.23 15.62
N TRP A 133 -10.25 18.05 15.08
CA TRP A 133 -11.56 17.48 14.79
C TRP A 133 -11.48 15.96 14.71
N HIS A 134 -12.65 15.31 14.78
CA HIS A 134 -12.83 13.88 14.60
C HIS A 134 -14.06 13.63 13.75
N TYR A 135 -13.94 12.82 12.70
CA TYR A 135 -15.04 12.33 11.89
C TYR A 135 -15.25 10.84 12.14
N PHE A 136 -16.51 10.45 12.29
CA PHE A 136 -16.92 9.07 12.49
C PHE A 136 -17.97 8.68 11.46
N TRP A 137 -17.73 7.57 10.74
CA TRP A 137 -18.66 7.00 9.78
C TRP A 137 -19.47 5.88 10.40
N LYS A 138 -20.84 5.95 10.36
CA LYS A 138 -21.73 4.86 10.76
C LYS A 138 -21.83 3.86 9.64
N THR A 139 -21.19 2.71 9.81
CA THR A 139 -21.11 1.63 8.83
C THR A 139 -22.36 0.76 8.79
N ARG A 140 -22.63 0.15 7.63
CA ARG A 140 -23.58 -0.97 7.50
C ARG A 140 -23.02 -2.29 8.03
N GLY A 141 -21.71 -2.37 8.26
CA GLY A 141 -20.97 -3.55 8.70
C GLY A 141 -19.76 -3.80 7.82
N GLY A 142 -19.20 -4.99 7.86
CA GLY A 142 -18.06 -5.41 7.07
C GLY A 142 -16.84 -5.79 7.90
N PRO A 143 -15.80 -6.39 7.29
CA PRO A 143 -14.58 -6.78 7.99
C PRO A 143 -13.73 -5.58 8.36
N HIS A 144 -13.60 -5.28 9.64
CA HIS A 144 -12.77 -4.20 10.16
C HIS A 144 -11.28 -4.57 10.23
N ILE A 145 -10.73 -5.07 9.13
CA ILE A 145 -9.34 -5.52 9.05
C ILE A 145 -8.36 -4.35 9.21
N GLY A 146 -8.70 -3.18 8.64
CA GLY A 146 -7.88 -1.98 8.72
C GLY A 146 -8.36 -0.91 7.73
N ASN A 147 -7.82 0.29 7.91
CA ASN A 147 -7.82 1.38 6.94
C ASN A 147 -6.36 1.80 6.75
N ARG A 148 -5.89 1.97 5.51
CA ARG A 148 -4.47 2.23 5.22
C ARG A 148 -4.13 3.69 5.07
N GLY A 149 -5.10 4.59 5.21
CA GLY A 149 -4.83 6.02 5.18
C GLY A 149 -5.86 6.82 4.42
N ALA A 150 -5.49 8.04 4.15
CA ALA A 150 -6.31 9.03 3.44
C ALA A 150 -5.52 9.62 2.26
N ALA A 151 -6.20 10.40 1.42
CA ALA A 151 -5.60 11.25 0.41
C ALA A 151 -6.04 12.70 0.62
N ILE A 152 -5.24 13.65 0.14
CA ILE A 152 -5.56 15.08 0.22
C ILE A 152 -5.48 15.68 -1.19
N TRP A 153 -6.49 16.46 -1.56
CA TRP A 153 -6.54 17.24 -2.77
C TRP A 153 -7.10 18.63 -2.46
N ARG A 154 -6.27 19.65 -2.63
CA ARG A 154 -6.62 21.00 -2.24
C ARG A 154 -7.04 21.06 -0.77
N ASP A 155 -8.27 21.44 -0.49
CA ASP A 155 -8.87 21.56 0.83
C ASP A 155 -9.80 20.39 1.20
N SER A 156 -9.67 19.26 0.49
CA SER A 156 -10.45 18.04 0.71
C SER A 156 -9.56 16.88 1.16
N LEU A 157 -10.06 16.12 2.14
CA LEU A 157 -9.49 14.85 2.57
C LEU A 157 -10.43 13.72 2.16
N PHE A 158 -9.86 12.63 1.63
CA PHE A 158 -10.62 11.45 1.20
C PHE A 158 -10.17 10.21 1.95
N PHE A 159 -11.13 9.36 2.33
CA PHE A 159 -10.85 8.05 2.89
C PHE A 159 -11.92 7.04 2.46
N GLU A 160 -11.58 5.76 2.52
CA GLU A 160 -12.50 4.67 2.23
C GLU A 160 -13.08 4.10 3.52
N THR A 161 -14.38 3.84 3.55
CA THR A 161 -15.07 3.22 4.70
C THR A 161 -15.09 1.71 4.55
N VAL A 162 -15.26 1.01 5.68
CA VAL A 162 -15.31 -0.46 5.69
C VAL A 162 -16.43 -1.01 4.83
N ASP A 163 -17.58 -0.35 4.80
CA ASP A 163 -18.75 -0.70 3.99
C ASP A 163 -18.74 -0.07 2.58
N ASN A 164 -17.53 0.25 2.11
CA ASN A 164 -17.21 0.51 0.71
C ASN A 164 -17.75 1.83 0.16
N TYR A 165 -17.66 2.90 0.96
CA TYR A 165 -17.86 4.27 0.52
C TYR A 165 -16.53 5.04 0.43
N LEU A 166 -16.44 5.89 -0.57
CA LEU A 166 -15.46 6.97 -0.66
C LEU A 166 -16.08 8.22 -0.07
N VAL A 167 -15.44 8.81 0.92
CA VAL A 167 -15.93 9.98 1.66
C VAL A 167 -14.99 11.15 1.49
N SER A 168 -15.52 12.32 1.20
CA SER A 168 -14.80 13.60 1.13
C SER A 168 -15.13 14.46 2.35
N LEU A 169 -14.09 14.90 3.05
CA LEU A 169 -14.20 15.80 4.19
C LEU A 169 -13.52 17.14 3.89
N ASP A 170 -14.03 18.21 4.48
CA ASP A 170 -13.28 19.46 4.55
C ASP A 170 -12.01 19.27 5.38
N LEU A 171 -10.85 19.59 4.81
CA LEU A 171 -9.55 19.33 5.41
C LEU A 171 -9.35 20.07 6.75
N ARG A 172 -9.94 21.23 6.93
CA ARG A 172 -9.77 22.08 8.13
C ARG A 172 -10.77 21.78 9.22
N THR A 173 -12.05 21.55 8.81
CA THR A 173 -13.15 21.40 9.77
C THR A 173 -13.48 19.96 10.08
N GLY A 174 -13.28 19.02 9.13
CA GLY A 174 -13.71 17.63 9.23
C GLY A 174 -15.16 17.40 8.82
N GLU A 175 -15.88 18.44 8.38
CA GLU A 175 -17.25 18.32 7.86
C GLU A 175 -17.28 17.53 6.57
N GLU A 176 -18.25 16.64 6.43
CA GLU A 176 -18.46 15.88 5.21
C GLU A 176 -18.94 16.78 4.07
N ARG A 177 -18.30 16.66 2.90
CA ARG A 177 -18.67 17.36 1.67
C ARG A 177 -19.55 16.48 0.79
N TRP A 178 -19.15 15.23 0.61
CA TRP A 178 -19.89 14.22 -0.15
C TRP A 178 -19.39 12.82 0.19
N HIS A 179 -20.19 11.82 -0.14
CA HIS A 179 -19.78 10.41 -0.21
C HIS A 179 -20.38 9.73 -1.43
N THR A 180 -19.70 8.69 -1.91
CA THR A 180 -20.18 7.86 -3.02
C THR A 180 -19.84 6.39 -2.78
N GLU A 181 -20.70 5.48 -3.24
CA GLU A 181 -20.44 4.04 -3.12
C GLU A 181 -19.38 3.60 -4.15
N ILE A 182 -18.36 2.88 -3.70
CA ILE A 182 -17.26 2.35 -4.53
C ILE A 182 -17.74 1.10 -5.28
N ALA A 183 -18.35 0.18 -4.55
CA ALA A 183 -18.97 -1.05 -5.07
C ALA A 183 -20.05 -1.54 -4.13
N SER A 184 -20.92 -2.45 -4.59
CA SER A 184 -22.05 -2.96 -3.83
C SER A 184 -21.62 -3.68 -2.54
N PHE A 185 -22.14 -3.24 -1.41
CA PHE A 185 -21.96 -3.92 -0.14
C PHE A 185 -22.65 -5.29 -0.11
N GLU A 186 -23.74 -5.44 -0.84
CA GLU A 186 -24.52 -6.69 -0.96
C GLU A 186 -23.71 -7.78 -1.71
N GLU A 187 -22.78 -7.39 -2.58
CA GLU A 187 -21.80 -8.28 -3.23
C GLU A 187 -20.59 -8.57 -2.33
N GLN A 188 -20.65 -8.19 -1.05
CA GLN A 188 -19.65 -8.41 -0.02
C GLN A 188 -18.34 -7.64 -0.19
N TYR A 189 -18.31 -6.64 -1.07
CA TYR A 189 -17.16 -5.75 -1.13
C TYR A 189 -16.98 -4.98 0.17
N PHE A 190 -15.73 -4.76 0.54
CA PHE A 190 -15.31 -3.89 1.62
C PHE A 190 -14.03 -3.16 1.22
N SER A 191 -13.69 -2.08 1.90
CA SER A 191 -12.50 -1.30 1.56
C SER A 191 -11.48 -1.26 2.68
N THR A 192 -10.21 -1.29 2.29
CA THR A 192 -9.07 -1.14 3.20
C THR A 192 -7.95 -0.28 2.61
N MET A 193 -8.02 0.08 1.34
CA MET A 193 -6.99 0.86 0.65
C MET A 193 -6.95 2.30 1.19
N ALA A 194 -5.80 2.97 1.09
CA ALA A 194 -5.74 4.42 1.13
C ALA A 194 -5.95 4.95 -0.29
N PRO A 195 -6.90 5.86 -0.53
CA PRO A 195 -7.03 6.49 -1.83
C PRO A 195 -5.75 7.24 -2.23
N ILE A 196 -5.52 7.42 -3.53
CA ILE A 196 -4.40 8.20 -4.05
C ILE A 196 -4.92 9.25 -5.03
N VAL A 197 -4.55 10.50 -4.81
CA VAL A 197 -4.81 11.58 -5.77
C VAL A 197 -3.68 11.66 -6.77
N VAL A 198 -4.02 11.69 -8.06
CA VAL A 198 -3.09 11.98 -9.18
C VAL A 198 -3.73 13.05 -10.05
N GLY A 199 -3.19 14.26 -9.97
CA GLY A 199 -3.80 15.41 -10.67
C GLY A 199 -5.23 15.68 -10.24
N ASP A 200 -6.17 15.41 -11.11
CA ASP A 200 -7.63 15.50 -10.89
C ASP A 200 -8.32 14.11 -10.88
N HIS A 201 -7.56 13.05 -10.66
CA HIS A 201 -8.06 11.68 -10.50
C HIS A 201 -7.83 11.20 -9.07
N LEU A 202 -8.88 10.68 -8.44
CA LEU A 202 -8.85 10.05 -7.13
C LEU A 202 -8.98 8.54 -7.33
N LEU A 203 -7.87 7.83 -7.14
CA LEU A 203 -7.76 6.39 -7.40
C LEU A 203 -8.12 5.61 -6.15
N VAL A 204 -8.99 4.63 -6.28
CA VAL A 204 -9.50 3.77 -5.21
C VAL A 204 -9.56 2.31 -5.62
N GLY A 205 -9.35 1.43 -4.67
CA GLY A 205 -9.49 -0.02 -4.83
C GLY A 205 -10.53 -0.59 -3.86
N THR A 206 -10.24 -1.76 -3.28
CA THR A 206 -11.15 -2.46 -2.36
C THR A 206 -10.40 -3.10 -1.19
N GLY A 207 -11.05 -3.99 -0.46
CA GLY A 207 -10.41 -4.96 0.44
C GLY A 207 -9.89 -6.17 -0.34
N ASN A 208 -9.18 -7.04 0.34
CA ASN A 208 -8.60 -8.27 -0.20
C ASN A 208 -9.52 -9.49 -0.02
N ASP A 209 -9.14 -10.61 -0.65
CA ASP A 209 -9.69 -11.96 -0.43
C ASP A 209 -11.18 -12.12 -0.76
N LEU A 210 -11.65 -11.45 -1.83
CA LEU A 210 -13.05 -11.51 -2.23
C LEU A 210 -13.27 -12.53 -3.35
N ASP A 211 -14.36 -13.30 -3.25
CA ASP A 211 -14.92 -14.12 -4.33
C ASP A 211 -15.71 -13.23 -5.32
N ALA A 212 -15.00 -12.23 -5.84
CA ALA A 212 -15.53 -11.20 -6.73
C ALA A 212 -14.38 -10.60 -7.55
N PRO A 213 -14.66 -9.99 -8.72
CA PRO A 213 -13.62 -9.39 -9.54
C PRO A 213 -12.95 -8.21 -8.82
N GLY A 214 -11.61 -8.20 -8.80
CA GLY A 214 -10.84 -7.06 -8.36
C GLY A 214 -10.89 -5.91 -9.36
N PHE A 215 -10.68 -4.69 -8.89
CA PHE A 215 -10.65 -3.51 -9.74
C PHE A 215 -9.84 -2.35 -9.13
N LEU A 216 -9.47 -1.42 -9.99
CA LEU A 216 -9.07 -0.05 -9.67
C LEU A 216 -10.07 0.92 -10.31
N GLN A 217 -10.50 1.95 -9.60
CA GLN A 217 -11.39 2.98 -10.10
C GLN A 217 -10.76 4.36 -9.98
N ALA A 218 -11.14 5.28 -10.87
CA ALA A 218 -10.86 6.70 -10.72
C ALA A 218 -12.15 7.48 -10.55
N PHE A 219 -12.12 8.42 -9.61
CA PHE A 219 -13.20 9.36 -9.35
C PHE A 219 -12.73 10.80 -9.55
N ASP A 220 -13.66 11.67 -9.84
CA ASP A 220 -13.44 13.10 -9.78
C ASP A 220 -13.36 13.55 -8.32
N PRO A 221 -12.25 14.14 -7.84
CA PRO A 221 -12.13 14.53 -6.44
C PRO A 221 -13.04 15.69 -6.02
N ALA A 222 -13.56 16.47 -6.96
CA ALA A 222 -14.49 17.56 -6.65
C ALA A 222 -15.92 17.07 -6.46
N THR A 223 -16.35 16.06 -7.25
CA THR A 223 -17.77 15.65 -7.32
C THR A 223 -18.04 14.25 -6.79
N GLY A 224 -17.02 13.38 -6.72
CA GLY A 224 -17.20 11.97 -6.40
C GLY A 224 -17.77 11.14 -7.56
N GLU A 225 -17.85 11.70 -8.77
CA GLU A 225 -18.28 10.96 -9.96
C GLU A 225 -17.20 10.03 -10.45
N ARG A 226 -17.55 8.77 -10.76
CA ARG A 226 -16.62 7.79 -11.30
C ARG A 226 -16.28 8.13 -12.75
N ARG A 227 -14.98 8.27 -13.06
CA ARG A 227 -14.45 8.54 -14.39
C ARG A 227 -14.23 7.28 -15.21
N TRP A 228 -13.61 6.25 -14.59
CA TRP A 228 -13.35 4.96 -15.20
C TRP A 228 -13.21 3.85 -14.16
N ILE A 229 -13.29 2.59 -14.64
CA ILE A 229 -13.00 1.37 -13.88
C ILE A 229 -12.11 0.45 -14.73
N PHE A 230 -11.07 -0.08 -14.11
CA PHE A 230 -10.21 -1.12 -14.66
C PHE A 230 -10.38 -2.39 -13.81
N TYR A 231 -10.87 -3.47 -14.42
CA TYR A 231 -10.95 -4.77 -13.76
C TYR A 231 -9.62 -5.50 -13.87
N THR A 232 -9.18 -6.12 -12.77
CA THR A 232 -7.91 -6.86 -12.68
C THR A 232 -8.02 -8.31 -13.11
N VAL A 233 -9.20 -8.73 -13.52
CA VAL A 233 -9.50 -10.06 -14.08
C VAL A 233 -10.40 -9.90 -15.32
N PRO A 234 -10.39 -10.86 -16.26
CA PRO A 234 -11.25 -10.81 -17.45
C PRO A 234 -12.73 -10.85 -17.08
N MET A 235 -13.55 -9.93 -17.67
CA MET A 235 -14.97 -9.75 -17.37
C MET A 235 -15.89 -10.15 -18.54
N LYS A 236 -15.34 -10.34 -19.74
CA LYS A 236 -16.11 -10.69 -20.94
C LYS A 236 -15.28 -11.54 -21.90
N PRO A 237 -15.93 -12.27 -22.82
CA PRO A 237 -15.24 -13.03 -23.85
C PRO A 237 -14.31 -12.12 -24.67
N GLY A 238 -13.07 -12.56 -24.86
CA GLY A 238 -12.04 -11.84 -25.62
C GLY A 238 -11.23 -10.82 -24.80
N ASP A 239 -11.51 -10.65 -23.53
CA ASP A 239 -10.64 -9.84 -22.67
C ASP A 239 -9.24 -10.46 -22.56
N PRO A 240 -8.19 -9.64 -22.54
CA PRO A 240 -6.82 -10.11 -22.32
C PRO A 240 -6.70 -10.91 -21.02
N GLY A 241 -5.94 -12.01 -21.06
CA GLY A 241 -5.70 -12.87 -19.90
C GLY A 241 -6.74 -13.97 -19.72
N LEU A 242 -7.90 -13.96 -20.43
CA LEU A 242 -8.92 -15.00 -20.30
C LEU A 242 -8.40 -16.39 -20.65
N GLU A 243 -7.45 -16.48 -21.54
CA GLU A 243 -6.78 -17.74 -21.94
C GLU A 243 -5.98 -18.40 -20.80
N THR A 244 -5.74 -17.68 -19.72
CA THR A 244 -5.05 -18.17 -18.51
C THR A 244 -6.02 -18.64 -17.42
N TRP A 245 -7.32 -18.63 -17.71
CA TRP A 245 -8.40 -19.11 -16.87
C TRP A 245 -9.15 -20.26 -17.55
N PRO A 246 -9.77 -21.17 -16.79
CA PRO A 246 -10.53 -22.27 -17.42
C PRO A 246 -11.75 -21.78 -18.20
N ASN A 247 -12.37 -20.70 -17.75
CA ASN A 247 -13.53 -20.07 -18.37
C ASN A 247 -13.80 -18.68 -17.76
N LEU A 248 -14.77 -17.95 -18.31
CA LEU A 248 -15.15 -16.63 -17.87
C LEU A 248 -15.78 -16.63 -16.47
N ASP A 249 -16.54 -17.64 -16.10
CA ASP A 249 -17.16 -17.76 -14.77
C ASP A 249 -16.08 -17.79 -13.69
N ALA A 250 -15.06 -18.64 -13.85
CA ALA A 250 -13.92 -18.67 -12.92
C ALA A 250 -13.15 -17.35 -12.86
N ALA A 251 -12.97 -16.66 -13.99
CA ALA A 251 -12.31 -15.38 -14.06
C ALA A 251 -13.12 -14.26 -13.35
N SER A 252 -14.44 -14.20 -13.55
CA SER A 252 -15.31 -13.20 -12.96
C SER A 252 -15.46 -13.33 -11.43
N HIS A 253 -15.10 -14.47 -10.87
CA HIS A 253 -14.94 -14.71 -9.44
C HIS A 253 -13.47 -14.71 -9.00
N GLY A 254 -12.59 -14.21 -9.87
CA GLY A 254 -11.15 -14.47 -9.84
C GLY A 254 -10.35 -13.74 -8.77
N GLY A 255 -10.92 -12.85 -7.99
CA GLY A 255 -10.14 -12.08 -7.01
C GLY A 255 -9.30 -10.97 -7.65
N GLY A 256 -8.04 -10.84 -7.23
CA GLY A 256 -7.12 -9.84 -7.77
C GLY A 256 -7.35 -8.43 -7.24
N GLN A 257 -7.88 -8.25 -6.04
CA GLN A 257 -8.24 -6.96 -5.48
C GLN A 257 -7.03 -6.01 -5.35
N VAL A 258 -7.28 -4.70 -5.51
CA VAL A 258 -6.31 -3.63 -5.30
C VAL A 258 -6.56 -3.03 -3.92
N TRP A 259 -5.77 -3.45 -2.93
CA TRP A 259 -6.02 -3.14 -1.53
C TRP A 259 -4.87 -2.40 -0.82
N VAL A 260 -3.77 -2.18 -1.54
CA VAL A 260 -2.62 -1.36 -1.10
C VAL A 260 -2.29 -0.34 -2.19
N PRO A 261 -2.00 0.92 -1.84
CA PRO A 261 -1.66 1.93 -2.83
C PRO A 261 -0.42 1.60 -3.65
N GLY A 262 -0.48 1.92 -4.95
CA GLY A 262 0.65 1.91 -5.86
C GLY A 262 1.46 3.21 -5.85
N VAL A 263 2.13 3.47 -6.97
CA VAL A 263 2.99 4.64 -7.23
C VAL A 263 2.61 5.28 -8.56
N TYR A 264 2.92 6.56 -8.72
CA TYR A 264 2.65 7.29 -9.96
C TYR A 264 3.94 7.80 -10.59
N ASP A 265 4.11 7.53 -11.88
CA ASP A 265 5.21 8.06 -12.69
C ASP A 265 4.71 9.22 -13.58
N PRO A 266 5.06 10.47 -13.28
CA PRO A 266 4.61 11.62 -14.06
C PRO A 266 5.21 11.68 -15.47
N GLU A 267 6.30 10.96 -15.75
CA GLU A 267 6.92 10.96 -17.08
C GLU A 267 6.12 10.11 -18.07
N THR A 268 5.50 9.04 -17.61
CA THR A 268 4.69 8.13 -18.45
C THR A 268 3.19 8.35 -18.28
N ASN A 269 2.75 9.08 -17.26
CA ASN A 269 1.38 9.18 -16.78
C ASN A 269 0.83 7.81 -16.28
N TYR A 270 1.69 6.90 -15.83
CA TYR A 270 1.27 5.59 -15.36
C TYR A 270 1.12 5.55 -13.85
N TYR A 271 0.00 4.97 -13.39
CA TYR A 271 -0.14 4.47 -12.03
C TYR A 271 0.22 3.00 -12.01
N ILE A 272 1.24 2.64 -11.22
CA ILE A 272 1.79 1.29 -11.14
C ILE A 272 1.45 0.70 -9.78
N PHE A 273 0.74 -0.41 -9.77
CA PHE A 273 0.22 -1.04 -8.56
C PHE A 273 0.26 -2.56 -8.67
N GLY A 274 0.12 -3.23 -7.53
CA GLY A 274 0.04 -4.68 -7.49
C GLY A 274 -1.38 -5.16 -7.19
N THR A 275 -1.67 -6.39 -7.60
CA THR A 275 -2.97 -7.05 -7.39
C THR A 275 -2.89 -8.18 -6.38
N GLY A 276 -4.00 -8.47 -5.75
CA GLY A 276 -4.18 -9.55 -4.80
C GLY A 276 -4.20 -10.94 -5.42
N ASN A 277 -4.35 -11.93 -4.56
CA ASN A 277 -4.43 -13.35 -4.89
C ASN A 277 -5.65 -13.69 -5.77
N PRO A 278 -5.59 -14.80 -6.53
CA PRO A 278 -6.77 -15.36 -7.19
C PRO A 278 -7.69 -16.05 -6.16
N THR A 279 -8.97 -16.22 -6.54
CA THR A 279 -9.97 -16.94 -5.77
C THR A 279 -10.37 -18.24 -6.46
N PRO A 280 -10.47 -19.40 -5.76
CA PRO A 280 -10.16 -19.67 -4.33
C PRO A 280 -8.68 -19.46 -3.99
N GLY A 281 -8.36 -18.88 -2.81
CA GLY A 281 -7.00 -18.45 -2.48
C GLY A 281 -5.98 -19.57 -2.31
N TYR A 282 -6.41 -20.74 -1.81
CA TYR A 282 -5.47 -21.81 -1.38
C TYR A 282 -5.51 -23.09 -2.20
N THR A 283 -6.24 -23.09 -3.28
CA THR A 283 -6.28 -24.21 -4.24
C THR A 283 -6.43 -23.70 -5.66
N GLY A 284 -5.69 -24.30 -6.58
CA GLY A 284 -5.79 -24.01 -8.01
C GLY A 284 -6.60 -25.01 -8.80
N VAL A 285 -7.21 -26.03 -8.13
CA VAL A 285 -7.88 -27.16 -8.81
C VAL A 285 -9.02 -26.69 -9.70
N ALA A 286 -9.83 -25.74 -9.22
CA ALA A 286 -10.97 -25.20 -9.98
C ALA A 286 -10.57 -24.10 -10.99
N ARG A 287 -9.33 -23.59 -10.94
CA ARG A 287 -8.83 -22.50 -11.78
C ARG A 287 -7.46 -22.77 -12.37
N PRO A 288 -7.28 -23.86 -13.15
CA PRO A 288 -6.01 -24.15 -13.81
C PRO A 288 -5.60 -22.98 -14.72
N GLY A 289 -4.28 -22.78 -14.88
CA GLY A 289 -3.66 -21.68 -15.61
C GLY A 289 -3.00 -20.64 -14.71
N ASP A 290 -2.35 -19.65 -15.28
CA ASP A 290 -1.59 -18.64 -14.54
C ASP A 290 -2.49 -17.56 -13.88
N ASN A 291 -3.79 -17.49 -14.25
CA ASN A 291 -4.83 -16.63 -13.66
C ASN A 291 -4.52 -15.12 -13.72
N LEU A 292 -4.24 -14.62 -14.93
CA LEU A 292 -4.01 -13.18 -15.13
C LEU A 292 -5.29 -12.36 -14.87
N PHE A 293 -5.18 -11.17 -14.18
CA PHE A 293 -3.97 -10.49 -13.75
C PHE A 293 -3.89 -10.48 -12.21
N THR A 294 -4.08 -11.63 -11.58
CA THR A 294 -3.89 -11.76 -10.11
C THR A 294 -2.40 -11.88 -9.79
N CYS A 295 -2.01 -11.48 -8.58
CA CYS A 295 -0.62 -11.45 -8.11
C CYS A 295 0.34 -10.82 -9.14
N THR A 296 -0.06 -9.68 -9.69
CA THR A 296 0.56 -9.04 -10.86
C THR A 296 0.87 -7.58 -10.56
N LEU A 297 2.02 -7.09 -11.00
CA LEU A 297 2.32 -5.67 -11.08
C LEU A 297 1.75 -5.14 -12.40
N ILE A 298 0.92 -4.09 -12.33
CA ILE A 298 0.20 -3.53 -13.48
C ILE A 298 0.48 -2.03 -13.56
N ALA A 299 0.66 -1.53 -14.79
CA ALA A 299 0.63 -0.10 -15.07
C ALA A 299 -0.61 0.25 -15.88
N VAL A 300 -1.34 1.27 -15.44
CA VAL A 300 -2.45 1.86 -16.17
C VAL A 300 -2.19 3.32 -16.46
N ASP A 301 -2.62 3.80 -17.63
CA ASP A 301 -2.66 5.23 -17.92
C ASP A 301 -3.74 5.89 -17.03
N VAL A 302 -3.37 6.92 -16.27
CA VAL A 302 -4.27 7.55 -15.30
C VAL A 302 -5.45 8.26 -15.97
N ALA A 303 -5.25 8.79 -17.17
CA ALA A 303 -6.30 9.53 -17.86
C ALA A 303 -7.41 8.62 -18.40
N THR A 304 -7.06 7.38 -18.80
CA THR A 304 -7.99 6.47 -19.48
C THR A 304 -8.37 5.23 -18.66
N GLY A 305 -7.53 4.82 -17.70
CA GLY A 305 -7.65 3.54 -17.00
C GLY A 305 -7.24 2.34 -17.84
N GLU A 306 -6.65 2.54 -19.03
CA GLU A 306 -6.19 1.47 -19.90
C GLU A 306 -4.85 0.88 -19.41
N MET A 307 -4.72 -0.44 -19.45
CA MET A 307 -3.49 -1.12 -19.09
C MET A 307 -2.39 -0.89 -20.15
N ALA A 308 -1.25 -0.35 -19.71
CA ALA A 308 -0.08 -0.16 -20.55
C ALA A 308 0.79 -1.42 -20.61
N TRP A 309 1.04 -2.05 -19.45
CA TRP A 309 1.80 -3.29 -19.33
C TRP A 309 1.49 -3.99 -18.00
N TYR A 310 1.95 -5.24 -17.91
CA TYR A 310 1.88 -6.05 -16.69
C TYR A 310 3.11 -6.93 -16.52
N PHE A 311 3.37 -7.33 -15.27
CA PHE A 311 4.39 -8.33 -14.92
C PHE A 311 3.88 -9.19 -13.76
N GLN A 312 3.63 -10.49 -14.01
CA GLN A 312 3.09 -11.39 -12.99
C GLN A 312 4.18 -11.93 -12.08
N THR A 313 4.09 -11.70 -10.79
CA THR A 313 5.08 -12.08 -9.78
C THR A 313 4.82 -13.46 -9.18
N SER A 314 3.55 -13.90 -9.12
CA SER A 314 3.13 -15.22 -8.61
C SER A 314 2.12 -15.87 -9.55
N PRO A 315 2.56 -16.50 -10.67
CA PRO A 315 1.65 -17.25 -11.54
C PRO A 315 0.97 -18.38 -10.76
N HIS A 316 -0.32 -18.61 -11.02
CA HIS A 316 -1.08 -19.70 -10.37
C HIS A 316 -0.95 -19.72 -8.85
N ASP A 317 -1.08 -18.57 -8.20
CA ASP A 317 -0.90 -18.52 -6.75
C ASP A 317 -1.93 -19.39 -6.01
N THR A 318 -1.46 -20.22 -5.08
CA THR A 318 -2.27 -21.11 -4.22
C THR A 318 -1.91 -20.94 -2.75
N HIS A 319 -1.35 -19.79 -2.39
CA HIS A 319 -0.78 -19.55 -1.06
C HIS A 319 -1.24 -18.23 -0.44
N ASP A 320 -2.05 -17.44 -1.15
CA ASP A 320 -2.45 -16.09 -0.75
C ASP A 320 -1.24 -15.14 -0.68
N TRP A 321 -0.42 -15.14 -1.73
CA TRP A 321 0.75 -14.27 -1.80
C TRP A 321 0.54 -13.10 -2.75
N ASP A 322 -0.39 -12.25 -2.39
CA ASP A 322 -0.62 -10.99 -3.09
C ASP A 322 0.66 -10.31 -3.55
N SER A 323 0.59 -9.65 -4.67
CA SER A 323 1.65 -8.75 -5.14
C SER A 323 1.29 -7.28 -4.91
N ALA A 324 0.38 -7.04 -3.98
CA ALA A 324 -0.16 -5.72 -3.67
C ALA A 324 0.80 -4.80 -2.88
N GLN A 325 2.03 -5.24 -2.53
CA GLN A 325 3.00 -4.39 -1.85
C GLN A 325 3.28 -3.14 -2.68
N THR A 326 3.32 -1.97 -2.04
CA THR A 326 3.66 -0.72 -2.72
C THR A 326 4.99 -0.85 -3.43
N PRO A 327 5.04 -0.75 -4.77
CA PRO A 327 6.29 -0.77 -5.52
C PRO A 327 7.07 0.53 -5.33
N ILE A 328 8.31 0.58 -5.81
CA ILE A 328 9.18 1.75 -5.68
C ILE A 328 9.73 2.14 -7.06
N LEU A 329 9.57 3.41 -7.44
CA LEU A 329 10.16 3.97 -8.66
C LEU A 329 11.65 4.33 -8.42
N ILE A 330 12.51 3.84 -9.31
CA ILE A 330 13.95 4.03 -9.22
C ILE A 330 14.47 4.57 -10.55
N ASP A 331 15.06 5.76 -10.51
CA ASP A 331 15.89 6.26 -11.61
C ASP A 331 17.30 5.73 -11.40
N GLY A 332 17.62 4.65 -12.09
CA GLY A 332 18.82 3.88 -11.84
C GLY A 332 19.70 3.68 -13.05
N ARG A 333 20.67 2.80 -12.91
CA ARG A 333 21.56 2.38 -14.02
C ARG A 333 21.64 0.84 -14.01
N ILE A 334 21.44 0.26 -15.19
CA ILE A 334 21.67 -1.17 -15.45
C ILE A 334 22.77 -1.26 -16.51
N ASP A 335 23.84 -2.00 -16.24
CA ASP A 335 25.02 -2.12 -17.11
C ASP A 335 25.59 -0.75 -17.52
N GLY A 336 25.60 0.18 -16.58
CA GLY A 336 26.08 1.56 -16.80
C GLY A 336 25.15 2.48 -17.59
N LYS A 337 24.01 2.00 -18.10
CA LYS A 337 23.02 2.79 -18.86
C LYS A 337 21.90 3.28 -17.95
N PRO A 338 21.45 4.54 -18.06
CA PRO A 338 20.28 5.02 -17.33
C PRO A 338 19.03 4.20 -17.69
N ARG A 339 18.24 3.84 -16.69
CA ARG A 339 16.98 3.09 -16.84
C ARG A 339 15.94 3.65 -15.89
N LYS A 340 14.68 3.65 -16.33
CA LYS A 340 13.51 3.97 -15.55
C LYS A 340 12.93 2.67 -15.01
N LEU A 341 13.04 2.44 -13.69
CA LEU A 341 12.77 1.15 -13.08
C LEU A 341 11.63 1.25 -12.08
N VAL A 342 10.97 0.13 -11.86
CA VAL A 342 10.11 -0.11 -10.70
C VAL A 342 10.51 -1.43 -10.06
N SER A 343 10.66 -1.44 -8.73
CA SER A 343 11.04 -2.62 -7.97
C SER A 343 10.04 -2.95 -6.87
N THR A 344 9.87 -4.24 -6.59
CA THR A 344 9.03 -4.72 -5.49
C THR A 344 9.62 -5.96 -4.84
N ALA A 345 9.50 -6.05 -3.51
CA ALA A 345 9.74 -7.27 -2.75
C ALA A 345 8.38 -7.92 -2.46
N ALA A 346 8.06 -9.01 -3.15
CA ALA A 346 6.75 -9.65 -3.06
C ALA A 346 6.61 -10.58 -1.85
N ARG A 347 5.38 -10.81 -1.40
CA ARG A 347 5.04 -11.75 -0.30
C ARG A 347 5.63 -13.14 -0.51
N ASN A 348 5.71 -13.59 -1.75
CA ASN A 348 6.23 -14.89 -2.16
C ASN A 348 7.73 -15.12 -1.91
N GLY A 349 8.46 -14.09 -1.48
CA GLY A 349 9.90 -14.16 -1.17
C GLY A 349 10.82 -13.89 -2.35
N TYR A 350 10.30 -13.36 -3.45
CA TYR A 350 11.08 -12.91 -4.60
C TYR A 350 11.08 -11.39 -4.70
N PHE A 351 12.23 -10.85 -5.09
CA PHE A 351 12.43 -9.44 -5.42
C PHE A 351 12.46 -9.30 -6.92
N PHE A 352 11.78 -8.28 -7.44
CA PHE A 352 11.65 -8.01 -8.86
C PHE A 352 12.04 -6.58 -9.20
N THR A 353 12.72 -6.41 -10.32
CA THR A 353 12.93 -5.11 -10.97
C THR A 353 12.49 -5.22 -12.42
N VAL A 354 11.65 -4.31 -12.86
CA VAL A 354 11.20 -4.20 -14.25
C VAL A 354 11.38 -2.77 -14.75
N ASP A 355 11.47 -2.61 -16.06
CA ASP A 355 11.43 -1.29 -16.70
C ASP A 355 10.02 -0.70 -16.55
N ARG A 356 9.88 0.48 -15.92
CA ARG A 356 8.56 1.04 -15.61
C ARG A 356 7.84 1.64 -16.80
N VAL A 357 8.54 1.81 -17.94
CA VAL A 357 7.95 2.32 -19.17
C VAL A 357 7.32 1.20 -20.00
N THR A 358 7.97 0.02 -20.02
CA THR A 358 7.62 -1.08 -20.91
C THR A 358 7.11 -2.34 -20.20
N GLY A 359 7.36 -2.48 -18.89
CA GLY A 359 7.14 -3.72 -18.15
C GLY A 359 8.20 -4.79 -18.39
N GLU A 360 9.26 -4.49 -19.17
CA GLU A 360 10.35 -5.43 -19.47
C GLU A 360 11.03 -5.90 -18.17
N HIS A 361 11.16 -7.22 -18.04
CA HIS A 361 11.89 -7.83 -16.92
C HIS A 361 13.37 -7.45 -16.94
N ILE A 362 13.90 -7.02 -15.78
CA ILE A 362 15.32 -6.66 -15.59
C ILE A 362 15.99 -7.65 -14.66
N ALA A 363 15.43 -7.91 -13.50
CA ALA A 363 16.02 -8.80 -12.51
C ALA A 363 14.96 -9.49 -11.64
N THR A 364 15.21 -10.75 -11.30
CA THR A 364 14.47 -11.51 -10.30
C THR A 364 15.45 -12.23 -9.38
N SER A 365 15.31 -12.05 -8.08
CA SER A 365 16.10 -12.77 -7.09
C SER A 365 15.23 -13.31 -5.96
N ARG A 366 15.69 -14.38 -5.31
CA ARG A 366 15.03 -14.91 -4.11
C ARG A 366 15.62 -14.24 -2.87
N TYR A 367 14.89 -13.25 -2.32
CA TYR A 367 15.33 -12.59 -1.08
C TYR A 367 14.85 -13.33 0.18
N GLY A 368 13.70 -14.00 0.15
CA GLY A 368 13.21 -14.84 1.25
C GLY A 368 14.13 -16.02 1.49
N ALA A 369 14.84 -16.07 2.64
CA ALA A 369 15.88 -17.04 2.90
C ALA A 369 15.40 -18.50 2.84
N THR A 370 14.13 -18.75 3.19
CA THR A 370 13.53 -20.09 3.27
C THR A 370 12.56 -20.38 2.14
N ALA A 371 12.28 -19.43 1.24
CA ALA A 371 11.31 -19.59 0.16
C ALA A 371 11.61 -20.84 -0.71
N ASN A 372 10.64 -21.76 -0.84
CA ASN A 372 10.83 -23.06 -1.48
C ASN A 372 9.70 -23.48 -2.44
N TRP A 373 8.76 -22.58 -2.71
CA TRP A 373 7.54 -22.86 -3.48
C TRP A 373 7.73 -22.91 -4.99
N ALA A 374 8.74 -22.20 -5.52
CA ALA A 374 9.04 -22.18 -6.94
C ALA A 374 10.18 -23.14 -7.30
N SER A 375 10.11 -23.74 -8.47
CA SER A 375 11.12 -24.68 -8.98
C SER A 375 12.29 -23.97 -9.65
N HIS A 376 12.02 -22.87 -10.38
CA HIS A 376 13.01 -22.03 -11.08
C HIS A 376 12.36 -20.68 -11.43
N VAL A 377 13.13 -19.77 -11.98
CA VAL A 377 12.64 -18.54 -12.60
C VAL A 377 12.49 -18.78 -14.10
N ARG A 378 11.31 -18.47 -14.65
CA ARG A 378 11.01 -18.55 -16.09
C ARG A 378 11.85 -17.53 -16.88
N GLU A 379 11.95 -17.66 -18.18
CA GLU A 379 12.58 -16.66 -19.06
C GLU A 379 11.89 -15.29 -18.98
N SER A 380 10.59 -15.27 -18.70
CA SER A 380 9.82 -14.04 -18.45
C SER A 380 10.22 -13.30 -17.15
N GLY A 381 11.03 -13.92 -16.29
CA GLY A 381 11.37 -13.40 -14.98
C GLY A 381 10.41 -13.84 -13.86
N SER A 382 9.26 -14.39 -14.17
CA SER A 382 8.32 -14.88 -13.15
C SER A 382 8.78 -16.22 -12.57
N PRO A 383 8.65 -16.45 -11.24
CA PRO A 383 8.91 -17.76 -10.65
C PRO A 383 7.94 -18.82 -11.17
N ASN A 384 8.42 -20.04 -11.41
CA ASN A 384 7.58 -21.14 -11.84
C ASN A 384 7.09 -21.94 -10.63
N PRO A 385 5.77 -21.99 -10.35
CA PRO A 385 5.21 -22.73 -9.24
C PRO A 385 5.64 -24.21 -9.27
N ASN A 386 5.89 -24.77 -8.09
CA ASN A 386 6.16 -26.19 -7.93
C ASN A 386 4.90 -26.89 -7.41
N PRO A 387 4.24 -27.75 -8.20
CA PRO A 387 2.99 -28.42 -7.79
C PRO A 387 3.11 -29.25 -6.51
N ARG A 388 4.34 -29.67 -6.14
CA ARG A 388 4.59 -30.37 -4.87
C ARG A 388 4.51 -29.47 -3.63
N LYS A 389 4.34 -28.15 -3.84
CA LYS A 389 4.27 -27.11 -2.80
C LYS A 389 2.85 -26.56 -2.65
N GLU A 390 1.91 -27.00 -3.44
CA GLU A 390 0.49 -26.69 -3.28
C GLU A 390 -0.11 -27.45 -2.08
N ALA A 391 -1.30 -27.06 -1.65
CA ALA A 391 -2.04 -27.80 -0.65
C ALA A 391 -2.45 -29.18 -1.23
N ILE A 392 -2.06 -30.26 -0.58
CA ILE A 392 -2.36 -31.65 -0.97
C ILE A 392 -2.86 -32.44 0.25
N ILE A 393 -3.60 -33.52 0.06
CA ILE A 393 -4.20 -34.32 1.15
C ILE A 393 -3.15 -34.78 2.17
N PRO A 394 -1.98 -35.35 1.79
CA PRO A 394 -0.96 -35.76 2.77
C PRO A 394 -0.18 -34.59 3.38
N GLY A 395 -0.41 -33.37 2.93
CA GLY A 395 0.30 -32.17 3.38
C GLY A 395 1.57 -31.86 2.61
N SER A 396 1.85 -30.58 2.41
CA SER A 396 3.09 -30.09 1.80
C SER A 396 3.77 -29.05 2.70
N LEU A 397 5.09 -29.17 2.86
CA LEU A 397 5.89 -28.20 3.61
C LEU A 397 6.29 -27.04 2.70
N VAL A 398 5.80 -25.83 3.01
CA VAL A 398 5.94 -24.64 2.19
C VAL A 398 6.50 -23.48 3.00
N SER A 399 7.33 -22.68 2.37
CA SER A 399 7.82 -21.38 2.84
C SER A 399 7.78 -20.38 1.66
N PRO A 400 7.40 -19.11 1.93
CA PRO A 400 7.02 -18.55 3.23
C PRO A 400 5.68 -19.05 3.74
N VAL A 401 5.34 -18.63 4.96
CA VAL A 401 3.98 -18.77 5.51
C VAL A 401 3.00 -17.90 4.71
N GLU A 402 1.70 -18.09 4.91
CA GLU A 402 0.63 -17.31 4.26
C GLU A 402 0.85 -15.79 4.33
N GLY A 403 1.23 -15.25 5.48
CA GLY A 403 1.55 -13.81 5.62
C GLY A 403 2.71 -13.32 4.75
N GLY A 404 3.44 -14.24 4.10
CA GLY A 404 4.57 -13.92 3.21
C GLY A 404 5.87 -13.63 3.93
N VAL A 405 6.92 -13.41 3.16
CA VAL A 405 8.22 -12.91 3.65
C VAL A 405 8.08 -11.44 4.08
N THR A 406 7.37 -10.64 3.31
CA THR A 406 6.86 -9.31 3.67
C THR A 406 5.34 -9.28 3.42
N ASN A 407 4.68 -8.19 3.80
CA ASN A 407 3.24 -8.02 3.55
C ASN A 407 2.95 -6.55 3.14
N TRP A 408 1.83 -5.97 3.57
CA TRP A 408 1.41 -4.62 3.24
C TRP A 408 2.31 -3.51 3.81
N GLN A 409 3.14 -3.83 4.79
CA GLN A 409 4.05 -2.84 5.39
C GLN A 409 5.02 -2.33 4.32
N PRO A 410 5.06 -1.01 4.08
CA PRO A 410 5.77 -0.47 2.95
C PRO A 410 7.28 -0.62 3.10
N PRO A 411 8.00 -0.95 2.00
CA PRO A 411 9.44 -0.89 1.92
C PRO A 411 9.93 0.57 1.83
N ALA A 412 11.26 0.75 1.75
CA ALA A 412 11.87 2.03 1.41
C ALA A 412 13.05 1.85 0.45
N PHE A 413 13.41 2.91 -0.23
CA PHE A 413 14.60 2.97 -1.08
C PHE A 413 15.38 4.26 -0.78
N ASN A 414 16.65 4.11 -0.48
CA ASN A 414 17.55 5.26 -0.29
C ASN A 414 18.37 5.49 -1.57
N PRO A 415 18.18 6.61 -2.27
CA PRO A 415 18.88 6.90 -3.50
C PRO A 415 20.39 7.11 -3.31
N ASP A 416 20.84 7.52 -2.13
CA ASP A 416 22.25 7.77 -1.83
C ASP A 416 23.03 6.46 -1.67
N THR A 417 22.41 5.43 -1.10
CA THR A 417 22.99 4.08 -0.97
C THR A 417 22.69 3.19 -2.16
N GLY A 418 21.65 3.48 -2.94
CA GLY A 418 21.17 2.62 -4.02
C GLY A 418 20.57 1.30 -3.52
N LEU A 419 20.06 1.26 -2.29
CA LEU A 419 19.55 0.04 -1.66
C LEU A 419 18.04 0.12 -1.40
N PHE A 420 17.38 -1.01 -1.66
CA PHE A 420 15.99 -1.27 -1.32
C PHE A 420 15.93 -1.97 0.03
N TYR A 421 15.07 -1.49 0.93
CA TYR A 421 14.98 -1.99 2.31
C TYR A 421 13.61 -2.60 2.56
N THR A 422 13.60 -3.83 3.09
CA THR A 422 12.38 -4.56 3.47
C THR A 422 12.59 -5.44 4.69
N GLN A 423 11.51 -5.72 5.39
CA GLN A 423 11.51 -6.72 6.44
C GLN A 423 11.34 -8.12 5.87
N GLU A 424 11.79 -9.14 6.60
CA GLU A 424 11.62 -10.55 6.28
C GLU A 424 11.02 -11.33 7.44
N ASN A 425 10.05 -12.19 7.10
CA ASN A 425 9.53 -13.26 7.95
C ASN A 425 9.73 -14.60 7.25
N ASN A 426 10.64 -15.42 7.77
CA ASN A 426 11.00 -16.69 7.17
C ASN A 426 10.37 -17.85 7.94
N GLY A 427 9.10 -18.11 7.71
CA GLY A 427 8.34 -19.17 8.37
C GLY A 427 7.97 -20.32 7.44
N PHE A 428 7.54 -21.45 8.01
CA PHE A 428 7.08 -22.63 7.29
C PHE A 428 5.67 -23.03 7.71
N ASN A 429 4.85 -23.37 6.71
CA ASN A 429 3.55 -24.01 6.88
C ASN A 429 3.59 -25.45 6.38
N LEU A 430 2.84 -26.33 7.03
CA LEU A 430 2.37 -27.57 6.45
C LEU A 430 0.93 -27.32 5.96
N LEU A 431 0.71 -27.46 4.65
CA LEU A 431 -0.57 -27.16 3.99
C LEU A 431 -1.29 -28.44 3.62
N TYR A 432 -2.57 -28.56 3.96
CA TYR A 432 -3.44 -29.70 3.64
C TYR A 432 -4.58 -29.23 2.75
N LEU A 433 -4.85 -29.94 1.66
CA LEU A 433 -6.05 -29.71 0.86
C LEU A 433 -7.29 -30.21 1.62
N THR A 434 -8.29 -29.36 1.79
CA THR A 434 -9.57 -29.71 2.42
C THR A 434 -10.73 -29.71 1.43
N ASP A 435 -10.79 -28.71 0.56
CA ASP A 435 -11.82 -28.56 -0.46
C ASP A 435 -11.18 -28.05 -1.77
N PRO A 436 -11.41 -28.71 -2.91
CA PRO A 436 -10.82 -28.29 -4.21
C PRO A 436 -11.50 -27.07 -4.82
N ASP A 437 -12.72 -26.71 -4.44
CA ASP A 437 -13.47 -25.57 -4.98
C ASP A 437 -14.34 -24.90 -3.91
N PRO A 438 -13.72 -24.35 -2.84
CA PRO A 438 -14.47 -23.62 -1.83
C PRO A 438 -14.88 -22.25 -2.41
N ARG A 439 -16.18 -22.02 -2.50
CA ARG A 439 -16.77 -20.74 -2.91
C ARG A 439 -17.33 -20.01 -1.69
N GLY A 440 -17.42 -18.70 -1.75
CA GLY A 440 -18.07 -17.89 -0.75
C GLY A 440 -17.28 -16.69 -0.26
N SER A 441 -17.83 -16.03 0.75
CA SER A 441 -17.27 -14.83 1.36
C SER A 441 -15.79 -14.99 1.71
N MET A 442 -15.00 -13.96 1.44
CA MET A 442 -13.56 -13.90 1.67
C MET A 442 -12.70 -14.83 0.79
N GLY A 443 -13.27 -15.71 -0.05
CA GLY A 443 -12.54 -16.49 -1.05
C GLY A 443 -11.34 -17.32 -0.58
N LEU A 444 -11.15 -17.48 0.71
CA LEU A 444 -9.96 -18.07 1.35
C LEU A 444 -10.19 -19.52 1.80
N GLY A 445 -10.85 -20.32 1.02
CA GLY A 445 -11.06 -21.73 1.36
C GLY A 445 -10.04 -22.68 0.73
N GLY A 446 -10.22 -23.98 0.96
CA GLY A 446 -9.52 -25.04 0.27
C GLY A 446 -8.34 -25.65 1.00
N LYS A 447 -7.94 -25.13 2.15
CA LYS A 447 -6.85 -25.70 2.95
C LYS A 447 -7.10 -25.67 4.45
N ASP A 448 -6.39 -26.55 5.14
CA ASP A 448 -6.00 -26.37 6.53
C ASP A 448 -4.47 -26.18 6.62
N ARG A 449 -3.99 -25.57 7.70
CA ARG A 449 -2.57 -25.27 7.86
C ARG A 449 -2.08 -25.43 9.29
N VAL A 450 -0.80 -25.83 9.41
CA VAL A 450 -0.08 -25.82 10.66
C VAL A 450 1.23 -25.06 10.47
N VAL A 451 1.47 -24.02 11.26
CA VAL A 451 2.79 -23.37 11.31
C VAL A 451 3.76 -24.32 12.01
N VAL A 452 4.78 -24.79 11.31
CA VAL A 452 5.68 -25.87 11.82
C VAL A 452 7.09 -25.40 12.12
N GLY A 453 7.41 -24.14 11.87
CA GLY A 453 8.73 -23.61 12.19
C GLY A 453 8.95 -22.20 11.69
N SER A 454 10.06 -21.62 12.12
CA SER A 454 10.52 -20.31 11.68
C SER A 454 12.00 -20.34 11.35
N GLY A 455 12.39 -19.76 10.22
CA GLY A 455 13.76 -19.43 9.87
C GLY A 455 14.25 -18.11 10.47
N GLY A 456 13.44 -17.49 11.34
CA GLY A 456 13.71 -16.20 11.96
C GLY A 456 13.22 -15.02 11.11
N ASN A 457 13.19 -13.85 11.74
CA ASN A 457 12.89 -12.58 11.10
C ASN A 457 14.19 -11.82 10.85
N ALA A 458 14.23 -11.07 9.76
CA ALA A 458 15.36 -10.26 9.38
C ALA A 458 14.91 -8.92 8.79
N PHE A 459 15.87 -8.06 8.60
CA PHE A 459 15.72 -6.83 7.83
C PHE A 459 16.75 -6.87 6.71
N SER A 460 16.34 -6.65 5.47
CA SER A 460 17.21 -6.80 4.31
C SER A 460 17.41 -5.51 3.54
N ALA A 461 18.66 -5.30 3.14
CA ALA A 461 19.03 -4.31 2.15
C ALA A 461 19.42 -5.02 0.85
N ILE A 462 18.73 -4.70 -0.23
CA ILE A 462 18.79 -5.37 -1.53
C ILE A 462 19.30 -4.37 -2.58
N ASP A 463 20.30 -4.77 -3.35
CA ASP A 463 20.72 -4.02 -4.54
C ASP A 463 19.64 -4.15 -5.63
N TYR A 464 19.03 -3.05 -6.05
CA TYR A 464 17.95 -3.06 -7.04
C TYR A 464 18.37 -3.57 -8.43
N ARG A 465 19.68 -3.53 -8.72
CA ARG A 465 20.25 -3.90 -10.03
C ARG A 465 20.31 -5.40 -10.24
N THR A 466 20.63 -6.12 -9.19
CA THR A 466 20.89 -7.58 -9.23
C THR A 466 19.90 -8.37 -8.38
N GLY A 467 19.26 -7.72 -7.39
CA GLY A 467 18.48 -8.36 -6.36
C GLY A 467 19.33 -9.04 -5.28
N ASP A 468 20.64 -8.81 -5.27
CA ASP A 468 21.53 -9.37 -4.25
C ASP A 468 21.32 -8.70 -2.90
N ILE A 469 21.38 -9.50 -1.84
CA ILE A 469 21.30 -9.00 -0.48
C ILE A 469 22.67 -8.50 -0.05
N VAL A 470 22.77 -7.18 0.14
CA VAL A 470 24.00 -6.52 0.57
C VAL A 470 24.27 -6.77 2.06
N TRP A 471 23.21 -6.71 2.88
CA TRP A 471 23.28 -7.10 4.29
C TRP A 471 21.90 -7.53 4.82
N ARG A 472 21.90 -8.38 5.85
CA ARG A 472 20.70 -8.98 6.45
C ARG A 472 20.91 -9.21 7.94
N PRO A 473 20.77 -8.23 8.82
CA PRO A 473 20.78 -8.45 10.25
C PRO A 473 19.52 -9.22 10.67
N ALA A 474 19.71 -10.15 11.61
CA ALA A 474 18.58 -10.79 12.28
C ALA A 474 17.78 -9.74 13.07
N TRP A 475 16.45 -9.88 13.08
CA TRP A 475 15.62 -9.03 13.91
C TRP A 475 15.88 -9.31 15.39
N PRO A 476 15.89 -8.29 16.26
CA PRO A 476 16.08 -8.50 17.68
C PRO A 476 15.05 -9.49 18.27
N PRO A 477 15.42 -10.35 19.23
CA PRO A 477 14.48 -11.23 19.90
C PRO A 477 13.29 -10.46 20.48
N GLY A 478 12.07 -10.94 20.24
CA GLY A 478 10.82 -10.29 20.66
C GLY A 478 10.35 -9.15 19.76
N GLY A 479 11.12 -8.73 18.77
CA GLY A 479 10.69 -7.84 17.72
C GLY A 479 9.83 -8.60 16.70
N GLY A 480 8.54 -8.30 16.61
CA GLY A 480 7.67 -8.80 15.55
C GLY A 480 7.91 -8.00 14.27
N GLY A 481 8.15 -8.67 13.13
CA GLY A 481 8.04 -8.03 11.82
C GLY A 481 6.64 -7.46 11.65
N GLY A 482 6.50 -6.20 11.36
CA GLY A 482 5.18 -5.56 11.23
C GLY A 482 5.23 -4.05 11.05
N ALA A 483 6.43 -3.49 10.94
CA ALA A 483 6.63 -2.07 10.69
C ALA A 483 6.96 -1.77 9.23
N GLY A 484 6.51 -0.63 8.72
CA GLY A 484 7.01 -0.05 7.48
C GLY A 484 8.43 0.50 7.66
N VAL A 485 9.10 0.79 6.55
CA VAL A 485 10.45 1.34 6.51
C VAL A 485 10.41 2.79 6.04
N LEU A 486 11.29 3.61 6.60
CA LEU A 486 11.57 4.98 6.18
C LEU A 486 13.08 5.18 6.21
N THR A 487 13.62 5.90 5.25
CA THR A 487 15.04 6.26 5.18
C THR A 487 15.22 7.78 5.15
N THR A 488 16.36 8.24 5.64
CA THR A 488 16.76 9.66 5.62
C THR A 488 18.08 9.83 4.88
N ALA A 489 18.38 11.09 4.53
CA ALA A 489 19.67 11.48 3.94
C ALA A 489 20.85 11.28 4.88
#